data_8f05b869f4cee54e973136203db685d4
#
_entry.id   8f05b869f4cee54e973136203db685d4
#
_cell.length_a   1.000
_cell.length_b   1.000
_cell.length_c   1.000
_cell.angle_alpha   90.00
_cell.angle_beta   90.00
_cell.angle_gamma   90.00
#
_symmetry.space_group_name_H-M   'P 1'
#
loop_
_entity.id
_entity.type
_entity.pdbx_description
1 polymer ?
#
loop_
_entity_poly.entity_id
_entity_poly.type
_entity_poly.pdbx_seq_one_letter_code
_entity_poly.pdbx_strand_id
1 'polypeptide(L)'
;VNLYRDALDAGDCVVAEWRPMNMHSFTWSPYLNHEWDEEYPNKVEMKRLQELAKRISTVPEAVEMQSRVAKIYGDRQAMAAGEKLFDWGGAENLAYATLVDEGIPVRLSGEDSGRGTFFHRHAVIHNQSNGSTYTPLQHIHNGQGAFRVWDSVLSEEAVLAFEYGYATAEPRTLTI
;
A
#
# COMPACT_ATOMS: atom_id res chain seq x y z
N VAL A 1 7.45 -30.75 11.47
CA VAL A 1 8.64 -30.68 12.36
C VAL A 1 9.32 -32.04 12.39
N ASN A 2 8.60 -33.14 12.66
CA ASN A 2 9.22 -34.47 12.76
C ASN A 2 9.88 -34.92 11.44
N LEU A 3 9.21 -34.72 10.31
CA LEU A 3 9.74 -35.07 8.97
C LEU A 3 11.13 -34.44 8.71
N TYR A 4 11.31 -33.17 9.07
CA TYR A 4 12.59 -32.49 8.89
C TYR A 4 13.66 -32.94 9.87
N ARG A 5 13.26 -33.32 11.09
CA ARG A 5 14.18 -33.86 12.09
C ARG A 5 14.67 -35.25 11.67
N ASP A 6 13.74 -36.11 11.27
CA ASP A 6 14.05 -37.49 10.82
C ASP A 6 14.97 -37.46 9.59
N ALA A 7 14.72 -36.55 8.64
CA ALA A 7 15.59 -36.38 7.48
C ALA A 7 17.00 -35.87 7.87
N LEU A 8 17.06 -34.90 8.81
CA LEU A 8 18.34 -34.40 9.31
C LEU A 8 19.16 -35.51 10.01
N ASP A 9 18.51 -36.33 10.83
CA ASP A 9 19.15 -37.43 11.55
C ASP A 9 19.61 -38.53 10.60
N ALA A 10 18.90 -38.74 9.48
CA ALA A 10 19.25 -39.69 8.43
C ALA A 10 20.27 -39.14 7.42
N GLY A 11 20.56 -37.86 7.43
CA GLY A 11 21.37 -37.20 6.40
C GLY A 11 20.67 -37.06 5.05
N ASP A 12 19.34 -37.11 5.04
CA ASP A 12 18.52 -37.03 3.84
C ASP A 12 18.06 -35.61 3.54
N CYS A 13 17.68 -35.33 2.27
CA CYS A 13 17.02 -34.13 1.85
C CYS A 13 15.50 -34.27 1.98
N VAL A 14 14.86 -33.30 2.63
CA VAL A 14 13.40 -33.13 2.52
C VAL A 14 13.11 -32.41 1.23
N VAL A 15 12.64 -33.10 0.22
CA VAL A 15 12.06 -32.51 -0.96
C VAL A 15 10.62 -32.07 -0.58
N ALA A 16 10.39 -30.78 -0.46
CA ALA A 16 9.03 -30.28 -0.31
C ALA A 16 8.25 -30.68 -1.57
N GLU A 17 7.23 -31.51 -1.42
CA GLU A 17 6.24 -31.69 -2.48
C GLU A 17 5.59 -30.35 -2.75
N TRP A 18 5.94 -29.74 -3.87
CA TRP A 18 5.23 -28.58 -4.36
C TRP A 18 3.83 -29.03 -4.76
N ARG A 19 2.88 -28.84 -3.88
CA ARG A 19 1.47 -28.98 -4.22
C ARG A 19 1.03 -27.65 -4.80
N PRO A 20 0.62 -27.62 -6.08
CA PRO A 20 -0.03 -26.42 -6.59
C PRO A 20 -1.21 -26.16 -5.66
N MET A 21 -1.19 -25.01 -5.00
CA MET A 21 -2.34 -24.55 -4.24
C MET A 21 -3.45 -24.26 -5.25
N ASN A 22 -4.26 -25.27 -5.54
CA ASN A 22 -5.27 -25.26 -6.59
C ASN A 22 -6.34 -24.19 -6.42
N MET A 23 -6.35 -23.50 -5.31
CA MET A 23 -7.42 -22.54 -5.03
C MET A 23 -7.07 -21.10 -5.36
N HIS A 24 -5.80 -20.77 -5.56
CA HIS A 24 -5.36 -19.41 -5.81
C HIS A 24 -4.18 -19.33 -6.79
N SER A 25 -3.97 -20.35 -7.61
CA SER A 25 -3.04 -20.24 -8.71
C SER A 25 -3.59 -19.20 -9.68
N PHE A 26 -3.09 -17.97 -9.59
CA PHE A 26 -3.35 -17.03 -10.65
C PHE A 26 -2.38 -17.28 -11.80
N THR A 27 -2.83 -16.99 -13.00
CA THR A 27 -1.97 -17.11 -14.17
C THR A 27 -1.11 -15.87 -14.30
N TRP A 28 0.15 -16.04 -14.61
CA TRP A 28 1.06 -14.96 -14.94
C TRP A 28 0.79 -14.35 -16.33
N SER A 29 0.02 -15.04 -17.18
CA SER A 29 -0.20 -14.62 -18.56
C SER A 29 -0.64 -13.16 -18.74
N PRO A 30 -1.48 -12.55 -17.87
CA PRO A 30 -1.82 -11.14 -17.99
C PRO A 30 -0.65 -10.18 -17.74
N TYR A 31 0.47 -10.67 -17.19
CA TYR A 31 1.64 -9.87 -16.81
C TYR A 31 2.87 -10.16 -17.68
N LEU A 32 2.72 -11.01 -18.70
CA LEU A 32 3.82 -11.45 -19.54
C LEU A 32 3.63 -10.91 -20.97
N ASN A 33 4.75 -10.75 -21.68
CA ASN A 33 4.78 -10.38 -23.10
C ASN A 33 4.15 -9.00 -23.41
N HIS A 34 4.29 -8.05 -22.48
CA HIS A 34 3.98 -6.65 -22.71
C HIS A 34 5.23 -5.93 -23.18
N GLU A 35 5.07 -5.07 -24.16
CA GLU A 35 6.15 -4.21 -24.63
C GLU A 35 6.34 -3.06 -23.63
N TRP A 36 7.58 -2.63 -23.48
CA TRP A 36 7.95 -1.56 -22.55
C TRP A 36 7.29 -0.21 -22.85
N ASP A 37 7.02 0.06 -24.13
CA ASP A 37 6.47 1.31 -24.65
C ASP A 37 4.96 1.23 -24.96
N GLU A 38 4.29 0.20 -24.49
CA GLU A 38 2.85 0.05 -24.65
C GLU A 38 2.12 1.21 -23.95
N GLU A 39 1.32 1.97 -24.72
CA GLU A 39 0.51 3.05 -24.15
C GLU A 39 -0.64 2.48 -23.31
N TYR A 40 -0.69 2.89 -22.05
CA TYR A 40 -1.75 2.49 -21.13
C TYR A 40 -2.64 3.70 -20.75
N PRO A 41 -3.98 3.58 -20.85
CA PRO A 41 -4.88 4.66 -20.46
C PRO A 41 -4.92 4.79 -18.93
N ASN A 42 -4.13 5.72 -18.41
CA ASN A 42 -4.03 5.97 -16.96
C ASN A 42 -4.73 7.27 -16.50
N LYS A 43 -5.75 7.70 -17.26
CA LYS A 43 -6.50 8.92 -16.95
C LYS A 43 -7.66 8.63 -16.01
N VAL A 44 -7.80 9.46 -14.98
CA VAL A 44 -8.93 9.45 -14.07
C VAL A 44 -9.69 10.77 -14.20
N GLU A 45 -11.02 10.71 -14.21
CA GLU A 45 -11.87 11.87 -14.30
C GLU A 45 -11.63 12.84 -13.14
N MET A 46 -11.49 14.14 -13.44
CA MET A 46 -11.16 15.18 -12.45
C MET A 46 -12.15 15.20 -11.28
N LYS A 47 -13.43 15.03 -11.55
CA LYS A 47 -14.45 14.96 -10.50
C LYS A 47 -14.17 13.80 -9.52
N ARG A 48 -13.78 12.63 -10.05
CA ARG A 48 -13.45 11.48 -9.21
C ARG A 48 -12.21 11.74 -8.38
N LEU A 49 -11.17 12.33 -8.97
CA LEU A 49 -9.97 12.73 -8.23
C LEU A 49 -10.29 13.68 -7.07
N GLN A 50 -11.14 14.67 -7.29
CA GLN A 50 -11.55 15.62 -6.24
C GLN A 50 -12.35 14.93 -5.12
N GLU A 51 -13.26 14.03 -5.47
CA GLU A 51 -14.03 13.24 -4.50
C GLU A 51 -13.10 12.37 -3.62
N LEU A 52 -12.16 11.64 -4.24
CA LEU A 52 -11.19 10.82 -3.54
C LEU A 52 -10.25 11.66 -2.68
N ALA A 53 -9.71 12.75 -3.22
CA ALA A 53 -8.84 13.66 -2.48
C ALA A 53 -9.54 14.23 -1.23
N LYS A 54 -10.80 14.65 -1.36
CA LYS A 54 -11.62 15.08 -0.24
C LYS A 54 -11.81 13.96 0.78
N ARG A 55 -12.10 12.75 0.31
CA ARG A 55 -12.34 11.60 1.18
C ARG A 55 -11.12 11.24 2.02
N ILE A 56 -9.94 11.11 1.39
CA ILE A 56 -8.71 10.73 2.10
C ILE A 56 -8.10 11.87 2.93
N SER A 57 -8.49 13.12 2.71
CA SER A 57 -8.05 14.25 3.53
C SER A 57 -8.98 14.55 4.69
N THR A 58 -10.15 13.91 4.75
CA THR A 58 -11.11 14.08 5.84
C THR A 58 -10.80 13.07 6.95
N VAL A 59 -10.40 13.57 8.12
CA VAL A 59 -10.06 12.76 9.30
C VAL A 59 -11.18 12.92 10.34
N PRO A 60 -11.61 11.84 11.01
CA PRO A 60 -12.61 11.94 12.07
C PRO A 60 -12.19 12.87 13.21
N GLU A 61 -13.11 13.64 13.76
CA GLU A 61 -12.84 14.61 14.86
C GLU A 61 -12.26 13.94 16.12
N ALA A 62 -12.57 12.68 16.34
CA ALA A 62 -12.03 11.90 17.46
C ALA A 62 -10.53 11.57 17.34
N VAL A 63 -9.92 11.83 16.17
CA VAL A 63 -8.49 11.61 15.92
C VAL A 63 -7.74 12.92 16.11
N GLU A 64 -7.12 13.09 17.25
CA GLU A 64 -6.28 14.25 17.55
C GLU A 64 -4.94 14.13 16.83
N MET A 65 -4.70 15.00 15.86
CA MET A 65 -3.48 15.01 15.05
C MET A 65 -2.40 15.89 15.67
N GLN A 66 -1.15 15.47 15.57
CA GLN A 66 -0.01 16.34 15.83
C GLN A 66 -0.07 17.57 14.91
N SER A 67 0.29 18.75 15.41
CA SER A 67 0.07 20.04 14.72
C SER A 67 0.63 20.13 13.30
N ARG A 68 1.80 19.52 13.03
CA ARG A 68 2.39 19.49 11.68
C ARG A 68 1.60 18.57 10.74
N VAL A 69 1.11 17.44 11.26
CA VAL A 69 0.26 16.52 10.50
C VAL A 69 -1.07 17.18 10.18
N ALA A 70 -1.68 17.85 11.15
CA ALA A 70 -2.92 18.61 10.96
C ALA A 70 -2.77 19.68 9.85
N LYS A 71 -1.62 20.37 9.82
CA LYS A 71 -1.32 21.34 8.75
C LYS A 71 -1.25 20.66 7.37
N ILE A 72 -0.58 19.52 7.26
CA ILE A 72 -0.48 18.77 6.00
C ILE A 72 -1.87 18.33 5.53
N TYR A 73 -2.72 17.85 6.43
CA TYR A 73 -4.08 17.46 6.09
C TYR A 73 -4.96 18.65 5.71
N GLY A 74 -4.78 19.81 6.36
CA GLY A 74 -5.40 21.07 5.93
C GLY A 74 -4.96 21.48 4.52
N ASP A 75 -3.68 21.39 4.21
CA ASP A 75 -3.16 21.64 2.86
C ASP A 75 -3.77 20.66 1.83
N ARG A 76 -3.93 19.39 2.16
CA ARG A 76 -4.58 18.39 1.29
C ARG A 76 -6.07 18.67 1.06
N GLN A 77 -6.76 19.19 2.06
CA GLN A 77 -8.15 19.64 1.90
C GLN A 77 -8.23 20.82 0.93
N ALA A 78 -7.31 21.78 1.02
CA ALA A 78 -7.21 22.88 0.06
C ALA A 78 -6.86 22.40 -1.36
N MET A 79 -5.99 21.39 -1.50
CA MET A 79 -5.71 20.72 -2.78
C MET A 79 -6.97 20.06 -3.34
N ALA A 80 -7.72 19.34 -2.52
CA ALA A 80 -8.98 18.70 -2.92
C ALA A 80 -10.05 19.71 -3.36
N ALA A 81 -10.07 20.89 -2.73
CA ALA A 81 -10.95 22.00 -3.11
C ALA A 81 -10.49 22.75 -4.38
N GLY A 82 -9.27 22.48 -4.88
CA GLY A 82 -8.70 23.21 -6.01
C GLY A 82 -8.11 24.57 -5.65
N GLU A 83 -7.97 24.89 -4.37
CA GLU A 83 -7.41 26.14 -3.87
C GLU A 83 -5.86 26.12 -3.82
N LYS A 84 -5.28 24.92 -3.89
CA LYS A 84 -3.84 24.68 -3.86
C LYS A 84 -3.47 23.59 -4.86
N LEU A 85 -2.29 23.72 -5.48
CA LEU A 85 -1.74 22.66 -6.32
C LEU A 85 -1.31 21.45 -5.47
N PHE A 86 -1.46 20.24 -6.03
CA PHE A 86 -1.01 19.02 -5.37
C PHE A 86 0.53 19.02 -5.23
N ASP A 87 0.98 18.72 -4.04
CA ASP A 87 2.36 18.32 -3.80
C ASP A 87 2.54 16.79 -4.05
N TRP A 88 3.79 16.34 -4.06
CA TRP A 88 4.10 14.93 -4.30
C TRP A 88 3.46 13.98 -3.29
N GLY A 89 3.43 14.35 -2.00
CA GLY A 89 2.81 13.53 -0.96
C GLY A 89 1.30 13.40 -1.12
N GLY A 90 0.63 14.49 -1.50
CA GLY A 90 -0.80 14.51 -1.82
C GLY A 90 -1.11 13.71 -3.08
N ALA A 91 -0.33 13.89 -4.14
CA ALA A 91 -0.49 13.17 -5.41
C ALA A 91 -0.25 11.67 -5.25
N GLU A 92 0.77 11.27 -4.50
CA GLU A 92 1.08 9.87 -4.17
C GLU A 92 -0.11 9.20 -3.46
N ASN A 93 -0.62 9.81 -2.38
CA ASN A 93 -1.78 9.27 -1.67
C ASN A 93 -3.04 9.21 -2.54
N LEU A 94 -3.22 10.18 -3.43
CA LEU A 94 -4.34 10.19 -4.37
C LEU A 94 -4.23 9.06 -5.40
N ALA A 95 -3.03 8.76 -5.89
CA ALA A 95 -2.79 7.63 -6.78
C ALA A 95 -3.12 6.30 -6.09
N TYR A 96 -2.73 6.12 -4.83
CA TYR A 96 -3.15 4.93 -4.06
C TYR A 96 -4.66 4.86 -3.89
N ALA A 97 -5.30 6.01 -3.64
CA ALA A 97 -6.75 6.08 -3.49
C ALA A 97 -7.49 5.64 -4.74
N THR A 98 -7.02 5.98 -5.94
CA THR A 98 -7.63 5.53 -7.20
C THR A 98 -7.58 4.01 -7.36
N LEU A 99 -6.44 3.40 -7.05
CA LEU A 99 -6.26 1.94 -7.13
C LEU A 99 -7.14 1.21 -6.12
N VAL A 100 -7.13 1.68 -4.87
CA VAL A 100 -7.93 1.07 -3.80
C VAL A 100 -9.42 1.22 -4.07
N ASP A 101 -9.85 2.35 -4.63
CA ASP A 101 -11.22 2.61 -5.07
C ASP A 101 -11.69 1.63 -6.16
N GLU A 102 -10.80 1.26 -7.08
CA GLU A 102 -11.03 0.27 -8.13
C GLU A 102 -10.95 -1.19 -7.62
N GLY A 103 -10.72 -1.40 -6.32
CA GLY A 103 -10.61 -2.72 -5.71
C GLY A 103 -9.22 -3.35 -5.80
N ILE A 104 -8.21 -2.61 -6.28
CA ILE A 104 -6.83 -3.09 -6.38
C ILE A 104 -6.16 -2.96 -5.00
N PRO A 105 -5.68 -4.05 -4.40
CA PRO A 105 -4.97 -3.97 -3.13
C PRO A 105 -3.63 -3.26 -3.29
N VAL A 106 -3.31 -2.39 -2.34
CA VAL A 106 -2.02 -1.69 -2.28
C VAL A 106 -1.30 -2.05 -0.98
N ARG A 107 -0.05 -2.43 -1.09
CA ARG A 107 0.84 -2.64 0.05
C ARG A 107 2.02 -1.68 -0.04
N LEU A 108 2.19 -0.91 1.00
CA LEU A 108 3.28 0.01 1.19
C LEU A 108 4.19 -0.55 2.29
N SER A 109 5.43 -0.84 1.96
CA SER A 109 6.41 -1.35 2.91
C SER A 109 7.76 -0.67 2.77
N GLY A 110 8.45 -0.51 3.86
CA GLY A 110 9.73 0.16 3.95
C GLY A 110 9.94 0.77 5.30
N GLU A 111 11.10 1.36 5.53
CA GLU A 111 11.35 2.10 6.75
C GLU A 111 10.49 3.37 6.78
N ASP A 112 9.82 3.61 7.90
CA ASP A 112 8.94 4.77 8.09
C ASP A 112 7.85 4.92 7.00
N SER A 113 7.37 3.82 6.43
CA SER A 113 6.38 3.86 5.34
C SER A 113 5.12 4.63 5.69
N GLY A 114 4.68 4.53 6.94
CA GLY A 114 3.49 5.23 7.41
C GLY A 114 3.60 6.74 7.32
N ARG A 115 4.75 7.31 7.69
CA ARG A 115 4.96 8.77 7.64
C ARG A 115 5.69 9.24 6.38
N GLY A 116 6.50 8.38 5.79
CA GLY A 116 7.46 8.70 4.73
C GLY A 116 8.75 9.33 5.28
N THR A 117 9.88 8.99 4.68
CA THR A 117 11.22 9.44 5.11
C THR A 117 11.33 10.97 5.25
N PHE A 118 10.64 11.71 4.39
CA PHE A 118 10.63 13.18 4.40
C PHE A 118 9.42 13.78 5.11
N PHE A 119 8.72 13.03 5.95
CA PHE A 119 7.48 13.47 6.63
C PHE A 119 6.41 13.99 5.66
N HIS A 120 6.34 13.43 4.47
CA HIS A 120 5.51 13.92 3.37
C HIS A 120 4.24 13.09 3.16
N ARG A 121 4.28 11.80 3.52
CA ARG A 121 3.18 10.87 3.24
C ARG A 121 2.09 10.93 4.29
N HIS A 122 2.43 10.68 5.54
CA HIS A 122 1.48 10.55 6.66
C HIS A 122 0.24 9.73 6.30
N ALA A 123 0.44 8.56 5.68
CA ALA A 123 -0.64 7.62 5.37
C ALA A 123 -1.27 7.02 6.63
N VAL A 124 -0.51 6.92 7.70
CA VAL A 124 -0.96 6.50 9.02
C VAL A 124 -0.89 7.70 9.98
N ILE A 125 -2.02 8.04 10.58
CA ILE A 125 -2.16 9.11 11.56
C ILE A 125 -2.16 8.48 12.95
N HIS A 126 -1.29 8.98 13.82
CA HIS A 126 -1.24 8.57 15.22
C HIS A 126 -2.03 9.56 16.06
N ASN A 127 -3.08 9.08 16.72
CA ASN A 127 -3.92 9.87 17.60
C ASN A 127 -3.15 10.26 18.87
N GLN A 128 -2.98 11.55 19.08
CA GLN A 128 -2.18 12.09 20.20
C GLN A 128 -2.84 11.89 21.55
N SER A 129 -4.16 11.69 21.60
CA SER A 129 -4.88 11.52 22.85
C SER A 129 -4.78 10.10 23.43
N ASN A 130 -4.68 9.07 22.60
CA ASN A 130 -4.77 7.68 23.06
C ASN A 130 -3.81 6.70 22.36
N GLY A 131 -2.98 7.17 21.42
CA GLY A 131 -2.02 6.35 20.69
C GLY A 131 -2.61 5.41 19.63
N SER A 132 -3.92 5.44 19.41
CA SER A 132 -4.52 4.68 18.30
C SER A 132 -4.10 5.22 16.94
N THR A 133 -4.26 4.42 15.91
CA THR A 133 -3.93 4.81 14.54
C THR A 133 -5.18 4.93 13.67
N TYR A 134 -5.13 5.84 12.70
CA TYR A 134 -6.14 5.98 11.66
C TYR A 134 -5.46 6.08 10.30
N THR A 135 -5.92 5.29 9.35
CA THR A 135 -5.38 5.25 7.98
C THR A 135 -6.49 5.62 7.00
N PRO A 136 -6.54 6.86 6.49
CA PRO A 136 -7.64 7.33 5.63
C PRO A 136 -7.89 6.45 4.40
N LEU A 137 -6.83 5.93 3.79
CA LEU A 137 -6.89 5.04 2.62
C LEU A 137 -7.57 3.68 2.88
N GLN A 138 -7.81 3.32 4.14
CA GLN A 138 -8.61 2.14 4.50
C GLN A 138 -10.11 2.44 4.61
N HIS A 139 -10.53 3.69 4.42
CA HIS A 139 -11.88 4.17 4.73
C HIS A 139 -12.49 4.99 3.59
N ILE A 140 -12.18 4.64 2.34
CA ILE A 140 -12.74 5.31 1.16
C ILE A 140 -14.21 4.90 0.98
N HIS A 141 -14.47 3.60 0.87
CA HIS A 141 -15.83 3.03 0.82
C HIS A 141 -15.82 1.54 1.19
N ASN A 142 -17.02 1.00 1.43
CA ASN A 142 -17.18 -0.44 1.66
C ASN A 142 -16.89 -1.22 0.37
N GLY A 143 -16.08 -2.27 0.47
CA GLY A 143 -15.73 -3.12 -0.67
C GLY A 143 -14.53 -2.62 -1.50
N GLN A 144 -13.86 -1.57 -1.07
CA GLN A 144 -12.61 -1.12 -1.65
C GLN A 144 -11.49 -2.17 -1.58
N GLY A 145 -10.44 -2.00 -2.36
CA GLY A 145 -9.21 -2.77 -2.23
C GLY A 145 -8.54 -2.57 -0.86
N ALA A 146 -7.81 -3.56 -0.40
CA ALA A 146 -7.09 -3.46 0.86
C ALA A 146 -5.91 -2.47 0.73
N PHE A 147 -5.76 -1.56 1.69
CA PHE A 147 -4.58 -0.73 1.83
C PHE A 147 -3.81 -1.16 3.08
N ARG A 148 -2.55 -1.51 2.92
CA ARG A 148 -1.70 -2.00 4.02
C ARG A 148 -0.41 -1.20 4.06
N VAL A 149 0.00 -0.83 5.28
CA VAL A 149 1.26 -0.13 5.54
C VAL A 149 2.05 -0.92 6.55
N TRP A 150 3.30 -1.21 6.22
CA TRP A 150 4.22 -1.91 7.11
C TRP A 150 5.56 -1.19 7.16
N ASP A 151 5.96 -0.83 8.36
CA ASP A 151 7.32 -0.37 8.60
C ASP A 151 8.24 -1.59 8.68
N SER A 152 9.26 -1.60 7.86
CA SER A 152 10.23 -2.69 7.75
C SER A 152 11.36 -2.54 8.76
N VAL A 153 12.21 -3.55 8.82
CA VAL A 153 13.53 -3.43 9.44
C VAL A 153 14.39 -2.43 8.66
N LEU A 154 15.38 -1.86 9.34
CA LEU A 154 16.35 -0.92 8.75
C LEU A 154 17.31 -1.66 7.79
N SER A 155 16.80 -1.99 6.61
CA SER A 155 17.58 -2.58 5.52
C SER A 155 16.77 -2.51 4.22
N GLU A 156 17.19 -1.67 3.30
CA GLU A 156 16.58 -1.51 1.98
C GLU A 156 16.66 -2.80 1.17
N GLU A 157 17.78 -3.52 1.26
CA GLU A 157 17.96 -4.81 0.59
C GLU A 157 16.94 -5.85 1.08
N ALA A 158 16.70 -5.92 2.40
CA ALA A 158 15.72 -6.85 2.95
C ALA A 158 14.28 -6.49 2.53
N VAL A 159 13.95 -5.21 2.45
CA VAL A 159 12.65 -4.74 1.94
C VAL A 159 12.48 -5.13 0.48
N LEU A 160 13.48 -4.86 -0.36
CA LEU A 160 13.44 -5.20 -1.78
C LEU A 160 13.32 -6.70 -2.00
N ALA A 161 14.08 -7.50 -1.26
CA ALA A 161 14.02 -8.96 -1.33
C ALA A 161 12.65 -9.51 -0.88
N PHE A 162 12.09 -8.95 0.20
CA PHE A 162 10.76 -9.31 0.67
C PHE A 162 9.70 -9.01 -0.40
N GLU A 163 9.74 -7.82 -0.97
CA GLU A 163 8.76 -7.40 -1.98
C GLU A 163 8.89 -8.18 -3.29
N TYR A 164 10.11 -8.49 -3.70
CA TYR A 164 10.34 -9.38 -4.84
C TYR A 164 9.69 -10.75 -4.62
N GLY A 165 9.93 -11.37 -3.45
CA GLY A 165 9.34 -12.66 -3.11
C GLY A 165 7.82 -12.60 -3.04
N TYR A 166 7.27 -11.55 -2.43
CA TYR A 166 5.82 -11.39 -2.33
C TYR A 166 5.16 -11.16 -3.70
N ALA A 167 5.71 -10.26 -4.52
CA ALA A 167 5.19 -9.97 -5.86
C ALA A 167 5.26 -11.21 -6.78
N THR A 168 6.29 -12.05 -6.60
CA THR A 168 6.39 -13.32 -7.32
C THR A 168 5.25 -14.28 -6.96
N ALA A 169 4.83 -14.29 -5.70
CA ALA A 169 3.75 -15.15 -5.22
C ALA A 169 2.35 -14.54 -5.45
N GLU A 170 2.21 -13.23 -5.40
CA GLU A 170 0.93 -12.51 -5.52
C GLU A 170 1.09 -11.19 -6.29
N PRO A 171 1.16 -11.24 -7.64
CA PRO A 171 1.37 -10.06 -8.48
C PRO A 171 0.15 -9.13 -8.60
N ARG A 172 -1.03 -9.54 -8.11
CA ARG A 172 -2.25 -8.74 -8.19
C ARG A 172 -2.28 -7.58 -7.20
N THR A 173 -1.33 -7.52 -6.28
CA THR A 173 -1.21 -6.44 -5.30
C THR A 173 -0.13 -5.48 -5.76
N LEU A 174 -0.47 -4.20 -5.87
CA LEU A 174 0.55 -3.17 -6.08
C LEU A 174 1.49 -3.13 -4.87
N THR A 175 2.77 -3.21 -5.17
CA THR A 175 3.85 -3.12 -4.20
C THR A 175 4.60 -1.81 -4.37
N ILE A 176 4.87 -1.13 -3.27
CA ILE A 176 5.56 0.16 -3.23
C ILE A 176 6.63 0.14 -2.17
#